data_c79eed3fd81ab7a64340d3b4780a484e
#
_entry.id   c79eed3fd81ab7a64340d3b4780a484e
#
_cell.length_a   1.000
_cell.length_b   1.000
_cell.length_c   1.000
_cell.angle_alpha   90.00
_cell.angle_beta   90.00
_cell.angle_gamma   90.00
#
_symmetry.space_group_name_H-M   'P 1'
#
loop_
_entity.id
_entity.type
_entity.pdbx_description
1 polymer ?
#
loop_
_entity_poly.entity_id
_entity_poly.type
_entity_poly.pdbx_seq_one_letter_code
_entity_poly.pdbx_strand_id
1 'polypeptide(L)'
;FSDGKLNTLVHDTHNRGKEVLRLFVKYGAPESILYDAKPHIGTDILAKVVKNIREAIISMGGEVRFHTKVTGIRTKRSIDFSDEPALAMLHLEDTRTNIGEDLLTDVAVLAIGHSARDTFGLLNLSDIKMEPKPFAVGVRVEHPQDMIDESQYGKNAPESLPAAAYKLTAKTKEGRGVYTFCMCP
;
A
#
# COMPACT_ATOMS: atom_id res chain seq x y z
N PHE A 1 2.54 6.96 -2.68
CA PHE A 1 3.99 6.79 -2.68
C PHE A 1 4.38 5.75 -1.63
N SER A 2 5.24 4.82 -1.97
CA SER A 2 5.76 3.78 -1.08
C SER A 2 7.27 3.66 -1.24
N ASP A 3 7.98 3.40 -0.15
CA ASP A 3 9.41 3.08 -0.16
C ASP A 3 9.69 1.58 -0.31
N GLY A 4 8.64 0.78 -0.47
CA GLY A 4 8.76 -0.66 -0.67
C GLY A 4 8.93 -1.49 0.60
N LYS A 5 8.51 -0.96 1.75
CA LYS A 5 8.40 -1.77 2.97
C LYS A 5 7.26 -2.77 2.84
N LEU A 6 7.55 -4.04 3.04
CA LEU A 6 6.64 -5.16 2.79
C LEU A 6 6.16 -5.85 4.07
N ASN A 7 6.37 -5.20 5.22
CA ASN A 7 5.91 -5.74 6.50
C ASN A 7 4.39 -5.72 6.60
N THR A 8 3.79 -6.80 7.06
CA THR A 8 2.36 -6.92 7.30
C THR A 8 2.09 -7.63 8.63
N LEU A 9 0.98 -7.27 9.27
CA LEU A 9 0.45 -7.99 10.45
C LEU A 9 -0.66 -8.97 10.05
N VAL A 10 -0.93 -9.13 8.76
CA VAL A 10 -1.93 -10.08 8.27
C VAL A 10 -1.43 -11.51 8.48
N HIS A 11 -2.24 -12.33 9.15
CA HIS A 11 -1.95 -13.75 9.30
C HIS A 11 -2.26 -14.49 8.00
N ASP A 12 -1.21 -14.90 7.29
CA ASP A 12 -1.31 -15.49 5.96
C ASP A 12 -1.45 -17.03 6.03
N THR A 13 -2.67 -17.49 6.27
CA THR A 13 -3.00 -18.93 6.35
C THR A 13 -2.87 -19.68 5.03
N HIS A 14 -2.81 -18.98 3.90
CA HIS A 14 -2.81 -19.56 2.55
C HIS A 14 -1.52 -19.30 1.77
N ASN A 15 -0.50 -18.75 2.40
CA ASN A 15 0.77 -18.32 1.76
C ASN A 15 0.61 -17.35 0.58
N ARG A 16 -0.48 -16.59 0.52
CA ARG A 16 -0.72 -15.59 -0.54
C ARG A 16 0.26 -14.43 -0.46
N GLY A 17 0.63 -13.99 0.75
CA GLY A 17 1.66 -12.96 0.95
C GLY A 17 3.02 -13.42 0.42
N LYS A 18 3.38 -14.69 0.62
CA LYS A 18 4.62 -15.26 0.08
C LYS A 18 4.60 -15.32 -1.45
N GLU A 19 3.44 -15.62 -2.04
CA GLU A 19 3.29 -15.58 -3.50
C GLU A 19 3.44 -14.16 -4.06
N VAL A 20 2.90 -13.14 -3.38
CA VAL A 20 3.11 -11.73 -3.75
C VAL A 20 4.60 -11.37 -3.73
N LEU A 21 5.37 -11.79 -2.72
CA LEU A 21 6.81 -11.57 -2.67
C LEU A 21 7.53 -12.25 -3.84
N ARG A 22 7.15 -13.48 -4.20
CA ARG A 22 7.70 -14.17 -5.38
C ARG A 22 7.39 -13.44 -6.68
N LEU A 23 6.19 -12.88 -6.82
CA LEU A 23 5.85 -12.03 -7.97
C LEU A 23 6.74 -10.79 -8.01
N PHE A 24 6.99 -10.13 -6.90
CA PHE A 24 7.91 -8.99 -6.88
C PHE A 24 9.32 -9.37 -7.30
N VAL A 25 9.85 -10.50 -6.82
CA VAL A 25 11.16 -11.03 -7.24
C VAL A 25 11.15 -11.34 -8.74
N LYS A 26 10.12 -12.03 -9.24
CA LYS A 26 9.95 -12.32 -10.67
C LYS A 26 10.04 -11.05 -11.54
N TYR A 27 9.56 -9.91 -11.02
CA TYR A 27 9.55 -8.63 -11.72
C TYR A 27 10.69 -7.69 -11.33
N GLY A 28 11.72 -8.18 -10.62
CA GLY A 28 12.99 -7.50 -10.44
C GLY A 28 13.27 -6.98 -9.02
N ALA A 29 12.50 -7.38 -8.03
CA ALA A 29 12.87 -7.16 -6.64
C ALA A 29 14.01 -8.10 -6.21
N PRO A 30 14.83 -7.72 -5.20
CA PRO A 30 15.89 -8.58 -4.71
C PRO A 30 15.32 -9.83 -4.05
N GLU A 31 15.99 -10.98 -4.22
CA GLU A 31 15.57 -12.26 -3.63
C GLU A 31 15.55 -12.22 -2.09
N SER A 32 16.33 -11.34 -1.48
CA SER A 32 16.38 -11.18 -0.03
C SER A 32 15.01 -10.95 0.62
N ILE A 33 14.07 -10.32 -0.09
CA ILE A 33 12.71 -10.09 0.42
C ILE A 33 11.93 -11.37 0.75
N LEU A 34 12.38 -12.53 0.25
CA LEU A 34 11.73 -13.83 0.50
C LEU A 34 12.07 -14.41 1.88
N TYR A 35 13.20 -13.99 2.47
CA TYR A 35 13.71 -14.54 3.74
C TYR A 35 14.07 -13.48 4.78
N ASP A 36 14.15 -12.21 4.41
CA ASP A 36 14.41 -11.12 5.34
C ASP A 36 13.27 -10.98 6.36
N ALA A 37 13.61 -10.77 7.62
CA ALA A 37 12.62 -10.55 8.70
C ALA A 37 11.85 -9.22 8.52
N LYS A 38 12.43 -8.25 7.82
CA LYS A 38 11.84 -6.96 7.50
C LYS A 38 12.06 -6.64 6.02
N PRO A 39 11.34 -7.33 5.12
CA PRO A 39 11.57 -7.20 3.69
C PRO A 39 11.32 -5.76 3.22
N HIS A 40 12.27 -5.25 2.43
CA HIS A 40 12.25 -3.90 1.89
C HIS A 40 12.84 -3.88 0.48
N ILE A 41 12.16 -3.21 -0.46
CA ILE A 41 12.62 -3.15 -1.85
C ILE A 41 13.46 -1.90 -2.12
N GLY A 42 13.11 -0.77 -1.51
CA GLY A 42 13.67 0.54 -1.87
C GLY A 42 12.91 1.22 -3.02
N THR A 43 12.89 2.54 -3.03
CA THR A 43 12.10 3.35 -3.97
C THR A 43 12.53 3.22 -5.43
N ASP A 44 13.81 3.14 -5.68
CA ASP A 44 14.44 3.04 -7.00
C ASP A 44 14.16 1.70 -7.68
N ILE A 45 14.32 0.60 -6.93
CA ILE A 45 14.02 -0.75 -7.41
C ILE A 45 12.49 -0.93 -7.55
N LEU A 46 11.72 -0.43 -6.58
CA LEU A 46 10.26 -0.53 -6.60
C LEU A 46 9.67 0.10 -7.86
N ALA A 47 10.18 1.23 -8.31
CA ALA A 47 9.73 1.87 -9.54
C ALA A 47 9.90 0.95 -10.77
N LYS A 48 11.02 0.21 -10.85
CA LYS A 48 11.28 -0.78 -11.91
C LYS A 48 10.35 -1.98 -11.81
N VAL A 49 10.14 -2.50 -10.60
CA VAL A 49 9.24 -3.64 -10.35
C VAL A 49 7.82 -3.30 -10.78
N VAL A 50 7.30 -2.14 -10.37
CA VAL A 50 5.95 -1.67 -10.75
C VAL A 50 5.83 -1.48 -12.26
N LYS A 51 6.85 -0.93 -12.92
CA LYS A 51 6.88 -0.82 -14.38
C LYS A 51 6.82 -2.20 -15.04
N ASN A 52 7.64 -3.15 -14.62
CA ASN A 52 7.69 -4.50 -15.18
C ASN A 52 6.36 -5.25 -15.00
N ILE A 53 5.72 -5.11 -13.82
CA ILE A 53 4.39 -5.70 -13.58
C ILE A 53 3.35 -5.09 -14.53
N ARG A 54 3.35 -3.76 -14.70
CA ARG A 54 2.44 -3.09 -15.63
C ARG A 54 2.63 -3.59 -17.07
N GLU A 55 3.88 -3.69 -17.53
CA GLU A 55 4.19 -4.18 -18.87
C GLU A 55 3.76 -5.64 -19.05
N ALA A 56 3.90 -6.47 -18.02
CA ALA A 56 3.41 -7.83 -18.02
C ALA A 56 1.88 -7.89 -18.12
N ILE A 57 1.15 -7.05 -17.39
CA ILE A 57 -0.31 -6.96 -17.49
C ILE A 57 -0.73 -6.63 -18.92
N ILE A 58 -0.08 -5.62 -19.53
CA ILE A 58 -0.37 -5.21 -20.91
C ILE A 58 -0.05 -6.34 -21.90
N SER A 59 1.08 -7.02 -21.73
CA SER A 59 1.48 -8.14 -22.62
C SER A 59 0.54 -9.33 -22.55
N MET A 60 -0.19 -9.49 -21.45
CA MET A 60 -1.21 -10.52 -21.25
C MET A 60 -2.61 -10.09 -21.73
N GLY A 61 -2.74 -8.92 -22.39
CA GLY A 61 -4.00 -8.39 -22.89
C GLY A 61 -4.77 -7.53 -21.88
N GLY A 62 -4.19 -7.23 -20.75
CA GLY A 62 -4.76 -6.29 -19.79
C GLY A 62 -4.55 -4.83 -20.23
N GLU A 63 -5.33 -3.93 -19.66
CA GLU A 63 -5.26 -2.50 -19.93
C GLU A 63 -4.84 -1.73 -18.67
N VAL A 64 -3.95 -0.74 -18.82
CA VAL A 64 -3.57 0.19 -17.77
C VAL A 64 -3.79 1.62 -18.27
N ARG A 65 -4.72 2.32 -17.64
CA ARG A 65 -5.12 3.67 -18.01
C ARG A 65 -4.57 4.68 -17.00
N PHE A 66 -3.73 5.58 -17.50
CA PHE A 66 -3.26 6.75 -16.74
C PHE A 66 -4.21 7.92 -16.94
N HIS A 67 -4.13 8.89 -16.04
CA HIS A 67 -4.99 10.07 -16.08
C HIS A 67 -6.48 9.76 -16.08
N THR A 68 -6.86 8.59 -15.58
CA THR A 68 -8.24 8.13 -15.52
C THR A 68 -8.68 8.04 -14.07
N LYS A 69 -9.76 8.70 -13.74
CA LYS A 69 -10.35 8.78 -12.41
C LYS A 69 -11.74 8.16 -12.42
N VAL A 70 -12.06 7.37 -11.42
CA VAL A 70 -13.44 6.92 -11.18
C VAL A 70 -14.20 8.04 -10.51
N THR A 71 -15.24 8.54 -11.17
CA THR A 71 -16.08 9.67 -10.71
C THR A 71 -17.51 9.26 -10.43
N GLY A 72 -17.91 8.02 -10.78
CA GLY A 72 -19.23 7.49 -10.49
C GLY A 72 -19.23 5.98 -10.37
N ILE A 73 -20.18 5.48 -9.56
CA ILE A 73 -20.45 4.05 -9.40
C ILE A 73 -21.95 3.86 -9.57
N ARG A 74 -22.33 2.90 -10.40
CA ARG A 74 -23.73 2.52 -10.56
C ARG A 74 -23.91 1.05 -10.23
N THR A 75 -24.91 0.76 -9.43
CA THR A 75 -25.31 -0.58 -9.04
C THR A 75 -26.58 -1.02 -9.75
N LYS A 76 -26.81 -2.31 -9.86
CA LYS A 76 -28.03 -2.93 -10.32
C LYS A 76 -28.56 -3.89 -9.23
N ARG A 77 -29.85 -4.22 -9.29
CA ARG A 77 -30.40 -5.24 -8.41
C ARG A 77 -29.76 -6.59 -8.72
N SER A 78 -29.37 -7.32 -7.71
CA SER A 78 -28.80 -8.66 -7.89
C SER A 78 -29.83 -9.62 -8.51
N ILE A 79 -29.39 -10.50 -9.40
CA ILE A 79 -30.25 -11.47 -10.08
C ILE A 79 -30.48 -12.71 -9.19
N ASP A 80 -29.63 -12.95 -8.22
CA ASP A 80 -29.60 -14.14 -7.38
C ASP A 80 -30.46 -14.04 -6.09
N PHE A 81 -31.45 -13.14 -6.09
CA PHE A 81 -32.36 -12.91 -4.96
C PHE A 81 -31.69 -12.44 -3.65
N SER A 82 -30.40 -12.07 -3.68
CA SER A 82 -29.80 -11.32 -2.59
C SER A 82 -30.31 -9.88 -2.63
N ASP A 83 -30.68 -9.33 -1.49
CA ASP A 83 -31.07 -7.91 -1.38
C ASP A 83 -29.87 -6.95 -1.56
N GLU A 84 -28.67 -7.50 -1.81
CA GLU A 84 -27.45 -6.73 -1.96
C GLU A 84 -27.29 -6.21 -3.41
N PRO A 85 -27.00 -4.91 -3.58
CA PRO A 85 -26.79 -4.35 -4.90
C PRO A 85 -25.50 -4.88 -5.53
N ALA A 86 -25.58 -5.32 -6.79
CA ALA A 86 -24.41 -5.71 -7.59
C ALA A 86 -23.85 -4.51 -8.36
N LEU A 87 -22.55 -4.48 -8.59
CA LEU A 87 -21.93 -3.50 -9.47
C LEU A 87 -22.43 -3.67 -10.90
N ALA A 88 -22.68 -2.58 -11.60
CA ALA A 88 -23.10 -2.59 -13.00
C ALA A 88 -22.15 -1.77 -13.88
N MET A 89 -21.62 -0.66 -13.34
CA MET A 89 -20.88 0.31 -14.16
C MET A 89 -20.03 1.22 -13.29
N LEU A 90 -18.91 1.62 -13.83
CA LEU A 90 -18.09 2.71 -13.33
C LEU A 90 -18.13 3.87 -14.33
N HIS A 91 -18.31 5.08 -13.84
CA HIS A 91 -18.08 6.29 -14.63
C HIS A 91 -16.62 6.71 -14.48
N LEU A 92 -15.92 6.80 -15.59
CA LEU A 92 -14.51 7.17 -15.68
C LEU A 92 -14.38 8.55 -16.31
N GLU A 93 -13.39 9.30 -15.88
CA GLU A 93 -13.08 10.64 -16.41
C GLU A 93 -11.59 10.77 -16.70
N ASP A 94 -11.22 11.20 -17.92
CA ASP A 94 -9.84 11.59 -18.20
C ASP A 94 -9.55 12.95 -17.54
N THR A 95 -8.60 12.96 -16.62
CA THR A 95 -8.27 14.14 -15.80
C THR A 95 -7.58 15.27 -16.57
N ARG A 96 -7.21 15.08 -17.84
CA ARG A 96 -6.60 16.09 -18.70
C ARG A 96 -7.62 16.77 -19.59
N THR A 97 -8.63 16.03 -20.04
CA THR A 97 -9.63 16.48 -21.00
C THR A 97 -11.00 16.71 -20.38
N ASN A 98 -11.23 16.17 -19.17
CA ASN A 98 -12.52 16.09 -18.49
C ASN A 98 -13.59 15.36 -19.31
N ILE A 99 -13.19 14.49 -20.24
CA ILE A 99 -14.11 13.65 -21.01
C ILE A 99 -14.41 12.41 -20.18
N GLY A 100 -15.69 12.16 -19.98
CA GLY A 100 -16.20 10.99 -19.27
C GLY A 100 -16.56 9.83 -20.21
N GLU A 101 -16.45 8.60 -19.70
CA GLU A 101 -16.94 7.39 -20.33
C GLU A 101 -17.51 6.42 -19.29
N ASP A 102 -18.40 5.55 -19.74
CA ASP A 102 -19.00 4.53 -18.88
C ASP A 102 -18.34 3.17 -19.15
N LEU A 103 -17.81 2.54 -18.11
CA LEU A 103 -17.24 1.20 -18.14
C LEU A 103 -18.21 0.21 -17.49
N LEU A 104 -18.79 -0.67 -18.29
CA LEU A 104 -19.63 -1.76 -17.79
C LEU A 104 -18.73 -2.81 -17.13
N THR A 105 -19.01 -3.14 -15.89
CA THR A 105 -18.27 -4.17 -15.15
C THR A 105 -19.09 -4.69 -13.99
N ASP A 106 -18.96 -5.97 -13.69
CA ASP A 106 -19.61 -6.62 -12.56
C ASP A 106 -18.73 -6.68 -11.30
N VAL A 107 -17.43 -6.44 -11.44
CA VAL A 107 -16.47 -6.51 -10.32
C VAL A 107 -15.46 -5.38 -10.41
N ALA A 108 -15.19 -4.75 -9.28
CA ALA A 108 -14.12 -3.76 -9.12
C ALA A 108 -13.32 -4.01 -7.85
N VAL A 109 -12.01 -3.85 -7.91
CA VAL A 109 -11.12 -3.90 -6.77
C VAL A 109 -10.67 -2.49 -6.42
N LEU A 110 -11.00 -2.03 -5.21
CA LEU A 110 -10.59 -0.72 -4.71
C LEU A 110 -9.24 -0.83 -4.01
N ALA A 111 -8.19 -0.32 -4.63
CA ALA A 111 -6.82 -0.29 -4.11
C ALA A 111 -6.26 1.14 -4.09
N ILE A 112 -7.07 2.10 -3.66
CA ILE A 112 -6.88 3.56 -3.78
C ILE A 112 -5.97 4.18 -2.72
N GLY A 113 -5.56 3.42 -1.71
CA GLY A 113 -4.81 3.93 -0.56
C GLY A 113 -5.67 4.82 0.36
N HIS A 114 -5.07 5.33 1.43
CA HIS A 114 -5.80 6.07 2.47
C HIS A 114 -6.02 7.56 2.17
N SER A 115 -5.35 8.11 1.17
CA SER A 115 -5.39 9.54 0.85
C SER A 115 -6.43 9.95 -0.20
N ALA A 116 -7.13 9.00 -0.81
CA ALA A 116 -8.13 9.23 -1.84
C ALA A 116 -9.47 9.69 -1.25
N ARG A 117 -9.47 10.87 -0.62
CA ARG A 117 -10.62 11.42 0.12
C ARG A 117 -11.83 11.66 -0.77
N ASP A 118 -11.61 12.09 -2.00
CA ASP A 118 -12.63 12.29 -3.01
C ASP A 118 -13.32 10.97 -3.39
N THR A 119 -12.56 9.89 -3.52
CA THR A 119 -13.13 8.55 -3.78
C THR A 119 -13.90 8.04 -2.56
N PHE A 120 -13.43 8.28 -1.34
CA PHE A 120 -14.22 7.95 -0.14
C PHE A 120 -15.53 8.72 -0.09
N GLY A 121 -15.53 10.01 -0.47
CA GLY A 121 -16.76 10.78 -0.62
C GLY A 121 -17.72 10.17 -1.65
N LEU A 122 -17.20 9.74 -2.81
CA LEU A 122 -17.97 9.06 -3.84
C LEU A 122 -18.59 7.74 -3.32
N LEU A 123 -17.81 6.91 -2.63
CA LEU A 123 -18.29 5.65 -2.06
C LEU A 123 -19.43 5.87 -1.06
N ASN A 124 -19.31 6.89 -0.21
CA ASN A 124 -20.32 7.25 0.76
C ASN A 124 -21.62 7.74 0.08
N LEU A 125 -21.51 8.53 -0.99
CA LEU A 125 -22.65 8.99 -1.78
C LEU A 125 -23.31 7.88 -2.59
N SER A 126 -22.61 6.77 -2.82
CA SER A 126 -23.09 5.58 -3.51
C SER A 126 -23.67 4.52 -2.57
N ASP A 127 -23.97 4.87 -1.33
CA ASP A 127 -24.49 3.99 -0.27
C ASP A 127 -23.62 2.75 0.00
N ILE A 128 -22.32 2.82 -0.30
CA ILE A 128 -21.39 1.75 0.04
C ILE A 128 -21.05 1.87 1.52
N LYS A 129 -21.36 0.84 2.27
CA LYS A 129 -21.10 0.80 3.72
C LYS A 129 -19.62 0.99 4.03
N MET A 130 -19.32 2.00 4.83
CA MET A 130 -17.98 2.30 5.31
C MET A 130 -17.97 2.41 6.83
N GLU A 131 -16.87 1.98 7.45
CA GLU A 131 -16.68 2.09 8.88
C GLU A 131 -15.40 2.87 9.18
N PRO A 132 -15.41 3.79 10.17
CA PRO A 132 -14.20 4.49 10.57
C PRO A 132 -13.23 3.50 11.22
N LYS A 133 -11.94 3.59 10.82
CA LYS A 133 -10.90 2.75 11.36
C LYS A 133 -9.83 3.60 12.05
N PRO A 134 -9.39 3.25 13.25
CA PRO A 134 -8.30 3.97 13.91
C PRO A 134 -7.00 3.85 13.10
N PHE A 135 -6.22 4.90 13.11
CA PHE A 135 -4.91 4.96 12.45
C PHE A 135 -3.90 5.68 13.34
N ALA A 136 -2.60 5.45 13.06
CA ALA A 136 -1.52 6.11 13.76
C ALA A 136 -1.20 7.45 13.12
N VAL A 137 -1.06 8.48 13.95
CA VAL A 137 -0.60 9.82 13.54
C VAL A 137 0.69 10.11 14.30
N GLY A 138 1.65 10.68 13.63
CA GLY A 138 2.92 11.04 14.24
C GLY A 138 3.68 12.10 13.46
N VAL A 139 4.86 12.40 13.94
CA VAL A 139 5.82 13.31 13.30
C VAL A 139 7.02 12.51 12.82
N ARG A 140 7.69 13.01 11.79
CA ARG A 140 9.02 12.54 11.42
C ARG A 140 10.05 13.23 12.33
N VAL A 141 10.96 12.45 12.87
CA VAL A 141 12.11 12.93 13.64
C VAL A 141 13.36 12.54 12.86
N GLU A 142 14.26 13.46 12.68
CA GLU A 142 15.57 13.25 12.04
C GLU A 142 16.69 13.47 13.09
N HIS A 143 17.69 12.65 13.05
CA HIS A 143 18.88 12.74 13.90
C HIS A 143 20.09 12.08 13.18
N PRO A 144 21.32 12.39 13.56
CA PRO A 144 22.50 11.75 13.00
C PRO A 144 22.49 10.24 13.25
N GLN A 145 22.86 9.44 12.25
CA GLN A 145 22.95 7.99 12.38
C GLN A 145 24.00 7.58 13.40
N ASP A 146 25.13 8.28 13.43
CA ASP A 146 26.24 8.03 14.39
C ASP A 146 25.76 8.03 15.84
N MET A 147 24.81 8.91 16.20
CA MET A 147 24.22 8.94 17.54
C MET A 147 23.51 7.62 17.88
N ILE A 148 22.86 7.01 16.90
CA ILE A 148 22.15 5.74 17.09
C ILE A 148 23.15 4.59 17.12
N ASP A 149 24.12 4.58 16.20
CA ASP A 149 25.17 3.57 16.13
C ASP A 149 25.97 3.51 17.43
N GLU A 150 26.39 4.66 17.94
CA GLU A 150 27.09 4.75 19.22
C GLU A 150 26.22 4.26 20.40
N SER A 151 24.93 4.60 20.39
CA SER A 151 23.99 4.18 21.44
C SER A 151 23.73 2.67 21.42
N GLN A 152 23.69 2.03 20.26
CA GLN A 152 23.37 0.61 20.10
C GLN A 152 24.60 -0.30 20.13
N TYR A 153 25.69 0.14 19.52
CA TYR A 153 26.91 -0.66 19.33
C TYR A 153 28.09 -0.22 20.21
N GLY A 154 28.04 1.01 20.76
CA GLY A 154 29.13 1.61 21.48
C GLY A 154 30.16 2.32 20.59
N LYS A 155 31.05 3.10 21.22
CA LYS A 155 32.01 4.00 20.51
C LYS A 155 33.05 3.28 19.65
N ASN A 156 33.31 2.01 19.92
CA ASN A 156 34.35 1.23 19.22
C ASN A 156 33.74 0.11 18.38
N ALA A 157 32.53 0.32 17.84
CA ALA A 157 31.89 -0.65 17.02
C ALA A 157 32.68 -0.91 15.73
N PRO A 158 32.76 -2.18 15.25
CA PRO A 158 33.34 -2.49 13.95
C PRO A 158 32.60 -1.80 12.80
N GLU A 159 33.35 -1.23 11.84
CA GLU A 159 32.79 -0.60 10.64
C GLU A 159 31.95 -1.56 9.77
N SER A 160 32.11 -2.87 9.95
CA SER A 160 31.35 -3.90 9.24
C SER A 160 29.90 -4.05 9.71
N LEU A 161 29.51 -3.40 10.81
CA LEU A 161 28.13 -3.45 11.28
C LEU A 161 27.24 -2.56 10.40
N PRO A 162 26.00 -3.03 10.11
CA PRO A 162 25.04 -2.19 9.42
C PRO A 162 24.60 -1.01 10.29
N ALA A 163 24.03 0.03 9.66
CA ALA A 163 23.43 1.15 10.37
C ALA A 163 22.44 0.65 11.42
N ALA A 164 22.60 1.10 12.67
CA ALA A 164 21.78 0.65 13.80
C ALA A 164 20.35 1.15 13.68
N ALA A 165 19.40 0.30 14.04
CA ALA A 165 17.99 0.64 14.13
C ALA A 165 17.50 0.56 15.58
N TYR A 166 16.43 1.26 15.90
CA TYR A 166 15.77 1.16 17.18
C TYR A 166 14.26 1.01 17.07
N LYS A 167 13.66 0.46 18.09
CA LYS A 167 12.20 0.42 18.24
C LYS A 167 11.85 0.77 19.68
N LEU A 168 11.12 1.86 19.84
CA LEU A 168 10.67 2.34 21.14
C LEU A 168 9.13 2.25 21.22
N THR A 169 8.65 1.91 22.40
CA THR A 169 7.23 1.92 22.71
C THR A 169 7.03 2.52 24.09
N ALA A 170 6.00 3.33 24.25
CA ALA A 170 5.61 3.90 25.52
C ALA A 170 4.10 4.05 25.62
N LYS A 171 3.60 4.36 26.80
CA LYS A 171 2.22 4.79 27.00
C LYS A 171 2.21 6.20 27.57
N THR A 172 1.30 7.04 27.08
CA THR A 172 1.04 8.35 27.69
C THR A 172 0.38 8.18 29.05
N LYS A 173 0.29 9.27 29.82
CA LYS A 173 -0.45 9.26 31.11
C LYS A 173 -1.91 8.88 30.93
N GLU A 174 -2.51 9.19 29.78
CA GLU A 174 -3.89 8.87 29.41
C GLU A 174 -4.03 7.45 28.83
N GLY A 175 -2.96 6.64 28.84
CA GLY A 175 -2.97 5.25 28.38
C GLY A 175 -2.85 5.05 26.87
N ARG A 176 -2.62 6.10 26.06
CA ARG A 176 -2.40 5.98 24.63
C ARG A 176 -1.04 5.37 24.32
N GLY A 177 -1.00 4.43 23.40
CA GLY A 177 0.26 3.88 22.89
C GLY A 177 0.99 4.88 22.00
N VAL A 178 2.29 5.06 22.26
CA VAL A 178 3.22 5.82 21.43
C VAL A 178 4.36 4.89 21.03
N TYR A 179 4.76 4.92 19.77
CA TYR A 179 5.81 4.03 19.29
C TYR A 179 6.53 4.61 18.07
N THR A 180 7.78 4.19 17.89
CA THR A 180 8.48 4.42 16.62
C THR A 180 7.91 3.47 15.58
N PHE A 181 7.51 4.01 14.44
CA PHE A 181 6.85 3.20 13.40
C PHE A 181 7.86 2.60 12.43
N CYS A 182 8.71 3.42 11.87
CA CYS A 182 9.80 2.97 11.04
C CYS A 182 11.00 3.88 11.17
N MET A 183 12.16 3.31 11.03
CA MET A 183 13.43 4.00 10.94
C MET A 183 14.03 3.69 9.56
N CYS A 184 14.51 4.73 8.89
CA CYS A 184 15.31 4.63 7.69
C CYS A 184 16.67 5.22 8.02
N PRO A 185 17.69 4.39 8.22
CA PRO A 185 19.06 4.83 8.40
C PRO A 185 19.60 5.48 7.13
#